data_f5c6facf7c8595804b58a03d873a6e95
#
_entry.id   f5c6facf7c8595804b58a03d873a6e95
#
_cell.length_a   1.000
_cell.length_b   1.000
_cell.length_c   1.000
_cell.angle_alpha   90.00
_cell.angle_beta   90.00
_cell.angle_gamma   90.00
#
_symmetry.space_group_name_H-M   'P 1'
#
loop_
_entity.id
_entity.type
_entity.pdbx_description
1 polymer ?
#
loop_
_entity_poly.entity_id
_entity_poly.type
_entity_poly.pdbx_seq_one_letter_code
_entity_poly.pdbx_strand_id
1 'polypeptide(L)'
;DISFYIPPTGIEVIPIQNQEKKGYVRDAVTLERLEYCILKDEDGNKRYVHGPEVVFPEPTESFVTSPKGGYIFRAIELSPISGIYVKVIAEYSDDDGTVHPVGEELFITGKEQMIYYPRPEHAIINYDEKILHHAVAIPEGEGRYSMNRLTGEIATVKGPAMYLPDPRTEVVVKRKLTNSQCALWYPGNNEALEYNRSLNEKAVEKGVVATTDLLNSLTAYSASYSTASTLANLEAKANISRGTSYTKPRTITLDNKYDGVVSIDVWTGYAVDVVSKNGDRKVVCGPKTILLDYDQTLEVLQMSTGKPK
;
A
#
# COMPACT_ATOMS: atom_id res chain seq x y z
N ASP A 1 -28.75 2.30 38.36
CA ASP A 1 -28.33 3.72 38.43
C ASP A 1 -28.29 4.13 39.91
N ILE A 2 -27.09 4.45 40.41
CA ILE A 2 -26.91 4.98 41.77
C ILE A 2 -26.75 6.49 41.63
N SER A 3 -27.70 7.23 42.15
CA SER A 3 -27.72 8.69 42.08
C SER A 3 -26.77 9.38 43.09
N PHE A 4 -26.32 8.67 44.11
CA PHE A 4 -25.32 9.12 45.06
C PHE A 4 -24.59 7.92 45.68
N TYR A 5 -23.32 8.14 46.08
CA TYR A 5 -22.51 7.15 46.78
C TYR A 5 -22.04 7.73 48.11
N ILE A 6 -22.26 7.02 49.18
CA ILE A 6 -21.72 7.36 50.51
C ILE A 6 -20.62 6.34 50.81
N PRO A 7 -19.34 6.76 50.84
CA PRO A 7 -18.24 5.85 51.13
C PRO A 7 -18.38 5.29 52.57
N PRO A 8 -18.16 4.00 52.76
CA PRO A 8 -18.09 3.39 54.08
C PRO A 8 -16.95 4.00 54.91
N THR A 9 -17.04 3.87 56.23
CA THR A 9 -15.99 4.33 57.14
C THR A 9 -14.65 3.69 56.81
N GLY A 10 -13.62 4.51 56.61
CA GLY A 10 -12.27 4.06 56.28
C GLY A 10 -11.98 3.97 54.76
N ILE A 11 -12.94 4.32 53.90
CA ILE A 11 -12.74 4.42 52.47
C ILE A 11 -12.70 5.89 52.05
N GLU A 12 -11.66 6.30 51.35
CA GLU A 12 -11.51 7.61 50.74
C GLU A 12 -11.73 7.51 49.23
N VAL A 13 -12.54 8.43 48.68
CA VAL A 13 -12.78 8.51 47.24
C VAL A 13 -11.72 9.41 46.61
N ILE A 14 -10.94 8.85 45.71
CA ILE A 14 -9.83 9.54 45.03
C ILE A 14 -10.37 10.35 43.84
N PRO A 15 -10.11 11.68 43.81
CA PRO A 15 -10.52 12.50 42.66
C PRO A 15 -9.69 12.21 41.43
N ILE A 16 -10.29 12.37 40.23
CA ILE A 16 -9.59 12.28 38.97
C ILE A 16 -8.64 13.48 38.82
N GLN A 17 -7.35 13.22 38.69
CA GLN A 17 -6.29 14.27 38.72
C GLN A 17 -6.27 15.20 37.53
N ASN A 18 -6.91 14.88 36.39
CA ASN A 18 -6.73 15.60 35.10
C ASN A 18 -7.92 16.47 34.68
N GLN A 19 -8.87 16.77 35.55
CA GLN A 19 -9.98 17.66 35.21
C GLN A 19 -9.92 18.96 36.04
N GLU A 20 -10.14 20.10 35.37
CA GLU A 20 -10.24 21.43 36.03
C GLU A 20 -11.31 21.48 37.13
N LYS A 21 -12.25 20.55 37.12
CA LYS A 21 -13.22 20.32 38.19
C LYS A 21 -12.88 18.98 38.84
N LYS A 22 -12.71 18.98 40.19
CA LYS A 22 -12.56 17.75 40.98
C LYS A 22 -13.76 16.82 40.75
N GLY A 23 -13.63 15.95 39.76
CA GLY A 23 -14.61 14.91 39.44
C GLY A 23 -14.28 13.61 40.18
N TYR A 24 -15.27 12.94 40.71
CA TYR A 24 -15.13 11.63 41.33
C TYR A 24 -15.78 10.52 40.49
N VAL A 25 -16.46 10.90 39.40
CA VAL A 25 -17.18 10.01 38.51
C VAL A 25 -16.41 9.89 37.19
N ARG A 26 -16.15 8.65 36.80
CA ARG A 26 -15.56 8.34 35.50
C ARG A 26 -16.66 8.03 34.51
N ASP A 27 -16.54 8.58 33.31
CA ASP A 27 -17.45 8.31 32.23
C ASP A 27 -17.12 6.94 31.61
N ALA A 28 -18.16 6.18 31.32
CA ALA A 28 -18.06 4.96 30.54
C ALA A 28 -18.14 5.29 29.05
N VAL A 29 -17.49 4.47 28.23
CA VAL A 29 -17.56 4.57 26.77
C VAL A 29 -18.39 3.42 26.23
N THR A 30 -19.45 3.73 25.50
CA THR A 30 -20.25 2.73 24.79
C THR A 30 -19.68 2.53 23.41
N LEU A 31 -19.33 1.29 23.09
CA LEU A 31 -18.80 0.87 21.82
C LEU A 31 -19.89 0.22 20.98
N GLU A 32 -20.00 0.60 19.74
CA GLU A 32 -20.83 -0.06 18.75
C GLU A 32 -20.05 -1.20 18.06
N ARG A 33 -20.73 -1.89 17.14
CA ARG A 33 -20.05 -2.88 16.28
C ARG A 33 -18.99 -2.19 15.44
N LEU A 34 -17.85 -2.85 15.22
CA LEU A 34 -16.67 -2.34 14.52
C LEU A 34 -15.94 -1.19 15.23
N GLU A 35 -16.35 -0.86 16.45
CA GLU A 35 -15.66 0.09 17.29
C GLU A 35 -14.83 -0.62 18.35
N TYR A 36 -13.77 0.03 18.78
CA TYR A 36 -12.96 -0.43 19.91
C TYR A 36 -12.39 0.77 20.65
N CYS A 37 -12.02 0.56 21.91
CA CYS A 37 -11.25 1.53 22.67
C CYS A 37 -9.96 0.89 23.20
N ILE A 38 -9.02 1.74 23.55
CA ILE A 38 -7.74 1.35 24.12
C ILE A 38 -7.67 1.97 25.51
N LEU A 39 -7.44 1.14 26.50
CA LEU A 39 -7.18 1.53 27.87
C LEU A 39 -5.69 1.36 28.13
N LYS A 40 -5.10 2.29 28.85
CA LYS A 40 -3.68 2.26 29.26
C LYS A 40 -3.62 2.35 30.78
N ASP A 41 -2.89 1.42 31.39
CA ASP A 41 -2.60 1.43 32.83
C ASP A 41 -1.40 2.32 33.20
N GLU A 42 -1.10 2.41 34.49
CA GLU A 42 0.04 3.21 35.02
C GLU A 42 1.39 2.62 34.59
N ASP A 43 1.47 1.30 34.35
CA ASP A 43 2.69 0.59 33.90
C ASP A 43 2.91 0.73 32.38
N GLY A 44 1.92 1.30 31.65
CA GLY A 44 1.99 1.50 30.22
C GLY A 44 1.41 0.37 29.39
N ASN A 45 0.89 -0.71 30.02
CA ASN A 45 0.23 -1.79 29.31
C ASN A 45 -1.08 -1.32 28.68
N LYS A 46 -1.41 -1.86 27.54
CA LYS A 46 -2.62 -1.48 26.79
C LYS A 46 -3.60 -2.64 26.75
N ARG A 47 -4.85 -2.36 27.08
CA ARG A 47 -5.98 -3.29 26.97
C ARG A 47 -6.89 -2.81 25.84
N TYR A 48 -7.12 -3.66 24.86
CA TYR A 48 -8.00 -3.39 23.73
C TYR A 48 -9.36 -4.03 23.99
N VAL A 49 -10.42 -3.23 23.93
CA VAL A 49 -11.80 -3.69 24.15
C VAL A 49 -12.60 -3.45 22.90
N HIS A 50 -13.21 -4.49 22.37
CA HIS A 50 -13.99 -4.46 21.12
C HIS A 50 -15.48 -4.38 21.42
N GLY A 51 -16.22 -3.56 20.65
CA GLY A 51 -17.67 -3.50 20.74
C GLY A 51 -18.39 -4.71 20.10
N PRO A 52 -19.66 -4.90 20.42
CA PRO A 52 -20.51 -3.98 21.18
C PRO A 52 -20.39 -4.20 22.70
N GLU A 53 -19.96 -3.20 23.44
CA GLU A 53 -19.80 -3.26 24.89
C GLU A 53 -19.82 -1.85 25.53
N VAL A 54 -20.16 -1.77 26.80
CA VAL A 54 -19.99 -0.55 27.60
C VAL A 54 -18.76 -0.71 28.48
N VAL A 55 -17.74 0.08 28.22
CA VAL A 55 -16.43 -0.04 28.84
C VAL A 55 -16.27 0.93 29.99
N PHE A 56 -15.95 0.38 31.16
CA PHE A 56 -15.62 1.13 32.37
C PHE A 56 -14.10 1.00 32.60
N PRO A 57 -13.35 2.12 32.69
CA PRO A 57 -11.93 2.06 33.03
C PRO A 57 -11.74 1.63 34.50
N GLU A 58 -10.76 0.81 34.75
CA GLU A 58 -10.31 0.48 36.10
C GLU A 58 -9.70 1.71 36.78
N PRO A 59 -9.53 1.73 38.12
CA PRO A 59 -9.01 2.89 38.84
C PRO A 59 -7.66 3.40 38.33
N THR A 60 -6.82 2.50 37.87
CA THR A 60 -5.45 2.77 37.31
C THR A 60 -5.44 2.97 35.82
N GLU A 61 -6.55 2.72 35.12
CA GLU A 61 -6.62 2.83 33.67
C GLU A 61 -7.11 4.21 33.21
N SER A 62 -6.63 4.61 32.04
CA SER A 62 -7.09 5.79 31.31
C SER A 62 -7.35 5.46 29.85
N PHE A 63 -8.37 6.08 29.24
CA PHE A 63 -8.61 5.93 27.82
C PHE A 63 -7.51 6.61 26.98
N VAL A 64 -7.03 5.92 25.96
CA VAL A 64 -6.13 6.50 24.95
C VAL A 64 -6.95 7.34 23.99
N THR A 65 -6.52 8.56 23.75
CA THR A 65 -7.19 9.50 22.85
C THR A 65 -6.90 9.18 21.39
N SER A 66 -7.94 9.11 20.58
CA SER A 66 -7.85 8.97 19.12
C SER A 66 -7.26 10.24 18.48
N PRO A 67 -6.55 10.14 17.33
CA PRO A 67 -6.06 11.30 16.57
C PRO A 67 -7.15 12.31 16.14
N LYS A 68 -8.40 11.86 16.09
CA LYS A 68 -9.57 12.70 15.77
C LYS A 68 -10.22 13.35 16.98
N GLY A 69 -9.67 13.11 18.18
CA GLY A 69 -10.31 13.43 19.45
C GLY A 69 -11.35 12.37 19.84
N GLY A 70 -11.55 12.16 21.15
CA GLY A 70 -12.40 11.09 21.67
C GLY A 70 -11.64 9.80 21.94
N TYR A 71 -12.35 8.79 22.44
CA TYR A 71 -11.77 7.53 22.94
C TYR A 71 -12.13 6.32 22.08
N ILE A 72 -12.94 6.53 21.03
CA ILE A 72 -13.45 5.47 20.16
C ILE A 72 -12.58 5.40 18.90
N PHE A 73 -12.14 4.21 18.59
CA PHE A 73 -11.45 3.85 17.36
C PHE A 73 -12.35 2.94 16.53
N ARG A 74 -12.12 2.88 15.24
CA ARG A 74 -12.87 2.01 14.32
C ARG A 74 -11.95 0.93 13.75
N ALA A 75 -12.48 -0.29 13.70
CA ALA A 75 -11.81 -1.41 13.02
C ALA A 75 -11.60 -1.11 11.52
N ILE A 76 -10.59 -1.72 10.94
CA ILE A 76 -10.30 -1.59 9.51
C ILE A 76 -11.10 -2.67 8.77
N GLU A 77 -12.01 -2.22 7.92
CA GLU A 77 -12.78 -3.12 7.06
C GLU A 77 -11.95 -3.46 5.82
N LEU A 78 -11.75 -4.75 5.59
CA LEU A 78 -11.03 -5.30 4.45
C LEU A 78 -12.01 -6.00 3.52
N SER A 79 -11.80 -5.82 2.22
CA SER A 79 -12.51 -6.57 1.19
C SER A 79 -11.60 -7.68 0.64
N PRO A 80 -12.14 -8.71 -0.04
CA PRO A 80 -11.33 -9.76 -0.65
C PRO A 80 -10.28 -9.26 -1.65
N ILE A 81 -10.40 -8.01 -2.08
CA ILE A 81 -9.51 -7.34 -3.03
C ILE A 81 -8.64 -6.26 -2.37
N SER A 82 -8.59 -6.22 -1.04
CA SER A 82 -7.76 -5.27 -0.31
C SER A 82 -7.00 -5.95 0.84
N GLY A 83 -5.93 -5.31 1.27
CA GLY A 83 -5.09 -5.80 2.36
C GLY A 83 -4.35 -4.66 3.06
N ILE A 84 -3.86 -4.97 4.26
CA ILE A 84 -3.04 -4.08 5.09
C ILE A 84 -1.73 -4.75 5.45
N TYR A 85 -0.72 -3.94 5.74
CA TYR A 85 0.56 -4.37 6.26
C TYR A 85 0.67 -4.09 7.73
N VAL A 86 1.13 -5.08 8.47
CA VAL A 86 1.43 -4.95 9.88
C VAL A 86 2.83 -5.47 10.17
N LYS A 87 3.50 -4.86 11.13
CA LYS A 87 4.77 -5.32 11.69
C LYS A 87 4.51 -5.83 13.10
N VAL A 88 5.02 -7.00 13.38
CA VAL A 88 5.00 -7.58 14.73
C VAL A 88 6.01 -6.82 15.60
N ILE A 89 5.54 -6.16 16.66
CA ILE A 89 6.36 -5.39 17.61
C ILE A 89 6.55 -6.10 18.95
N ALA A 90 5.71 -7.10 19.24
CA ALA A 90 5.85 -8.02 20.36
C ALA A 90 5.51 -9.42 19.90
N GLU A 91 6.26 -10.43 20.35
CA GLU A 91 6.00 -11.83 20.00
C GLU A 91 4.63 -12.27 20.50
N TYR A 92 3.89 -12.97 19.66
CA TYR A 92 2.58 -13.53 20.01
C TYR A 92 2.35 -14.84 19.26
N SER A 93 1.36 -15.61 19.74
CA SER A 93 0.89 -16.81 19.05
C SER A 93 -0.57 -16.59 18.60
N ASP A 94 -0.85 -16.97 17.37
CA ASP A 94 -2.22 -16.99 16.86
C ASP A 94 -3.01 -18.17 17.44
N ASP A 95 -4.32 -18.15 17.24
CA ASP A 95 -5.25 -19.20 17.70
C ASP A 95 -4.91 -20.58 17.12
N ASP A 96 -4.27 -20.62 15.96
CA ASP A 96 -3.78 -21.82 15.29
C ASP A 96 -2.44 -22.34 15.88
N GLY A 97 -1.87 -21.64 16.86
CA GLY A 97 -0.60 -21.97 17.49
C GLY A 97 0.66 -21.53 16.73
N THR A 98 0.50 -20.76 15.65
CA THR A 98 1.62 -20.17 14.91
C THR A 98 2.25 -19.04 15.73
N VAL A 99 3.56 -19.12 15.97
CA VAL A 99 4.31 -18.08 16.69
C VAL A 99 4.85 -17.05 15.72
N HIS A 100 4.53 -15.80 15.97
CA HIS A 100 4.99 -14.65 15.18
C HIS A 100 6.10 -13.91 15.94
N PRO A 101 7.35 -13.96 15.47
CA PRO A 101 8.48 -13.30 16.13
C PRO A 101 8.46 -11.79 15.93
N VAL A 102 9.08 -11.07 16.84
CA VAL A 102 9.27 -9.61 16.72
C VAL A 102 10.03 -9.26 15.45
N GLY A 103 9.49 -8.30 14.71
CA GLY A 103 10.09 -7.82 13.46
C GLY A 103 9.51 -8.46 12.20
N GLU A 104 8.70 -9.51 12.33
CA GLU A 104 7.98 -10.11 11.21
C GLU A 104 7.03 -9.09 10.58
N GLU A 105 6.89 -9.15 9.27
CA GLU A 105 5.97 -8.30 8.51
C GLU A 105 4.90 -9.17 7.85
N LEU A 106 3.66 -8.93 8.22
CA LEU A 106 2.51 -9.69 7.75
C LEU A 106 1.69 -8.84 6.77
N PHE A 107 1.17 -9.48 5.74
CA PHE A 107 0.18 -8.90 4.84
C PHE A 107 -1.16 -9.56 5.07
N ILE A 108 -2.07 -8.85 5.72
CA ILE A 108 -3.39 -9.35 6.06
C ILE A 108 -4.36 -8.92 4.97
N THR A 109 -4.98 -9.90 4.32
CA THR A 109 -5.94 -9.66 3.24
C THR A 109 -7.37 -9.89 3.70
N GLY A 110 -8.33 -9.25 3.04
CA GLY A 110 -9.74 -9.48 3.35
C GLY A 110 -10.26 -10.87 2.94
N LYS A 111 -9.43 -11.69 2.28
CA LYS A 111 -9.71 -13.13 2.05
C LYS A 111 -9.50 -13.93 3.33
N GLU A 112 -8.56 -13.50 4.16
CA GLU A 112 -8.24 -14.14 5.45
C GLU A 112 -9.09 -13.56 6.57
N GLN A 113 -9.15 -12.23 6.63
CA GLN A 113 -9.88 -11.50 7.68
C GLN A 113 -10.55 -10.26 7.12
N MET A 114 -11.88 -10.21 7.09
CA MET A 114 -12.64 -9.07 6.56
C MET A 114 -12.66 -7.86 7.50
N ILE A 115 -12.50 -8.07 8.80
CA ILE A 115 -12.50 -7.02 9.82
C ILE A 115 -11.24 -7.17 10.63
N TYR A 116 -10.36 -6.17 10.52
CA TYR A 116 -9.12 -6.15 11.29
C TYR A 116 -9.24 -5.19 12.47
N TYR A 117 -9.09 -5.73 13.67
CA TYR A 117 -8.89 -4.96 14.89
C TYR A 117 -7.40 -4.87 15.18
N PRO A 118 -6.81 -3.66 15.29
CA PRO A 118 -5.43 -3.52 15.69
C PRO A 118 -5.16 -4.20 17.04
N ARG A 119 -4.09 -5.02 17.06
CA ARG A 119 -3.61 -5.71 18.26
C ARG A 119 -2.48 -4.91 18.91
N PRO A 120 -2.22 -5.07 20.22
CA PRO A 120 -1.09 -4.43 20.89
C PRO A 120 0.27 -4.85 20.30
N GLU A 121 0.36 -6.08 19.77
CA GLU A 121 1.55 -6.65 19.18
C GLU A 121 1.80 -6.18 17.74
N HIS A 122 0.85 -5.46 17.13
CA HIS A 122 0.92 -5.04 15.74
C HIS A 122 1.11 -3.53 15.59
N ALA A 123 2.02 -3.14 14.70
CA ALA A 123 2.12 -1.77 14.19
C ALA A 123 1.74 -1.77 12.70
N ILE A 124 0.78 -0.92 12.32
CA ILE A 124 0.36 -0.80 10.92
C ILE A 124 1.44 -0.06 10.13
N ILE A 125 1.83 -0.62 8.98
CA ILE A 125 2.81 -0.02 8.08
C ILE A 125 2.09 0.72 6.96
N ASN A 126 2.43 1.99 6.78
CA ASN A 126 1.93 2.81 5.68
C ASN A 126 2.97 2.82 4.56
N TYR A 127 2.59 2.38 3.36
CA TYR A 127 3.37 2.55 2.15
C TYR A 127 2.77 3.67 1.29
N ASP A 128 3.60 4.64 0.88
CA ASP A 128 3.16 5.80 0.08
C ASP A 128 1.93 6.52 0.70
N GLU A 129 1.93 6.69 2.03
CA GLU A 129 0.84 7.31 2.82
C GLU A 129 -0.49 6.52 2.81
N LYS A 130 -0.48 5.31 2.28
CA LYS A 130 -1.66 4.44 2.24
C LYS A 130 -1.56 3.35 3.27
N ILE A 131 -2.63 3.18 4.02
CA ILE A 131 -2.82 2.06 4.95
C ILE A 131 -3.41 0.87 4.21
N LEU A 132 -4.38 1.14 3.32
CA LEU A 132 -5.13 0.13 2.59
C LEU A 132 -4.61 -0.02 1.17
N HIS A 133 -4.25 -1.24 0.81
CA HIS A 133 -3.78 -1.61 -0.52
C HIS A 133 -4.88 -2.35 -1.27
N HIS A 134 -5.15 -1.93 -2.50
CA HIS A 134 -6.22 -2.51 -3.32
C HIS A 134 -5.65 -3.30 -4.49
N ALA A 135 -6.34 -4.38 -4.84
CA ALA A 135 -6.04 -5.15 -6.03
C ALA A 135 -6.33 -4.34 -7.30
N VAL A 136 -5.55 -4.63 -8.33
CA VAL A 136 -5.75 -4.11 -9.67
C VAL A 136 -6.53 -5.14 -10.48
N ALA A 137 -7.69 -4.74 -11.01
CA ALA A 137 -8.44 -5.57 -11.93
C ALA A 137 -7.73 -5.61 -13.30
N ILE A 138 -7.49 -6.80 -13.81
CA ILE A 138 -6.90 -7.03 -15.12
C ILE A 138 -7.93 -7.74 -15.97
N PRO A 139 -8.54 -7.06 -16.97
CA PRO A 139 -9.50 -7.66 -17.87
C PRO A 139 -8.89 -8.77 -18.75
N GLU A 140 -9.74 -9.57 -19.37
CA GLU A 140 -9.32 -10.55 -20.36
C GLU A 140 -8.66 -9.85 -21.57
N GLY A 141 -7.52 -10.40 -22.02
CA GLY A 141 -6.75 -9.82 -23.12
C GLY A 141 -5.81 -8.68 -22.72
N GLU A 142 -5.85 -8.26 -21.45
CA GLU A 142 -4.92 -7.29 -20.89
C GLU A 142 -3.90 -7.91 -19.94
N GLY A 143 -2.93 -7.12 -19.50
CA GLY A 143 -1.94 -7.54 -18.52
C GLY A 143 -1.33 -6.37 -17.78
N ARG A 144 -0.58 -6.69 -16.72
CA ARG A 144 0.24 -5.73 -15.97
C ARG A 144 1.64 -6.29 -15.79
N TYR A 145 2.63 -5.41 -15.81
CA TYR A 145 4.00 -5.78 -15.46
C TYR A 145 4.17 -5.63 -13.95
N SER A 146 4.61 -6.69 -13.30
CA SER A 146 4.96 -6.70 -11.88
C SER A 146 6.46 -6.89 -11.73
N MET A 147 7.11 -5.94 -11.06
CA MET A 147 8.53 -6.03 -10.76
C MET A 147 8.73 -6.50 -9.32
N ASN A 148 9.51 -7.55 -9.15
CA ASN A 148 9.98 -7.94 -7.82
C ASN A 148 11.07 -6.94 -7.37
N ARG A 149 10.84 -6.30 -6.23
CA ARG A 149 11.74 -5.27 -5.68
C ARG A 149 13.06 -5.84 -5.16
N LEU A 150 13.08 -7.12 -4.81
CA LEU A 150 14.26 -7.78 -4.24
C LEU A 150 15.20 -8.27 -5.34
N THR A 151 14.63 -8.86 -6.41
CA THR A 151 15.43 -9.44 -7.52
C THR A 151 15.54 -8.51 -8.73
N GLY A 152 14.62 -7.53 -8.87
CA GLY A 152 14.52 -6.68 -10.06
C GLY A 152 13.86 -7.38 -11.26
N GLU A 153 13.44 -8.62 -11.11
CA GLU A 153 12.77 -9.39 -12.15
C GLU A 153 11.38 -8.84 -12.43
N ILE A 154 10.99 -8.76 -13.70
CA ILE A 154 9.68 -8.26 -14.13
C ILE A 154 8.90 -9.39 -14.76
N ALA A 155 7.79 -9.75 -14.11
CA ALA A 155 6.83 -10.74 -14.59
C ALA A 155 5.62 -10.08 -15.26
N THR A 156 5.01 -10.78 -16.20
CA THR A 156 3.77 -10.36 -16.87
C THR A 156 2.58 -11.08 -16.24
N VAL A 157 1.73 -10.33 -15.54
CA VAL A 157 0.46 -10.83 -14.98
C VAL A 157 -0.63 -10.61 -16.01
N LYS A 158 -1.22 -11.70 -16.52
CA LYS A 158 -2.25 -11.68 -17.58
C LYS A 158 -3.64 -11.78 -16.97
N GLY A 159 -4.62 -11.09 -17.57
CA GLY A 159 -6.05 -11.21 -17.24
C GLY A 159 -6.71 -12.43 -17.88
N PRO A 160 -7.94 -12.79 -17.44
CA PRO A 160 -8.69 -12.07 -16.40
C PRO A 160 -8.18 -12.40 -14.98
N ALA A 161 -7.86 -11.40 -14.19
CA ALA A 161 -7.36 -11.59 -12.82
C ALA A 161 -7.58 -10.35 -11.93
N MET A 162 -7.76 -10.59 -10.63
CA MET A 162 -7.66 -9.56 -9.61
C MET A 162 -6.28 -9.70 -8.96
N TYR A 163 -5.37 -8.79 -9.32
CA TYR A 163 -3.98 -8.83 -8.86
C TYR A 163 -3.77 -7.86 -7.71
N LEU A 164 -3.46 -8.40 -6.53
CA LEU A 164 -3.09 -7.63 -5.36
C LEU A 164 -1.58 -7.77 -5.15
N PRO A 165 -0.78 -6.78 -5.62
CA PRO A 165 0.67 -6.84 -5.45
C PRO A 165 1.03 -6.72 -3.97
N ASP A 166 2.01 -7.52 -3.53
CA ASP A 166 2.63 -7.37 -2.23
C ASP A 166 3.56 -6.15 -2.22
N PRO A 167 3.20 -5.00 -1.60
CA PRO A 167 4.04 -3.80 -1.66
C PRO A 167 5.42 -3.96 -1.00
N ARG A 168 5.66 -5.02 -0.22
CA ARG A 168 7.00 -5.36 0.31
C ARG A 168 7.94 -5.82 -0.81
N THR A 169 7.40 -6.66 -1.70
CA THR A 169 8.20 -7.39 -2.69
C THR A 169 7.84 -7.05 -4.12
N GLU A 170 6.67 -6.48 -4.39
CA GLU A 170 6.16 -6.27 -5.73
C GLU A 170 5.74 -4.83 -5.97
N VAL A 171 5.90 -4.39 -7.19
CA VAL A 171 5.39 -3.11 -7.67
C VAL A 171 4.92 -3.22 -9.10
N VAL A 172 3.72 -2.69 -9.39
CA VAL A 172 3.25 -2.59 -10.76
C VAL A 172 4.06 -1.52 -11.47
N VAL A 173 4.75 -1.92 -12.53
CA VAL A 173 5.58 -1.05 -13.33
C VAL A 173 4.97 -0.83 -14.71
N LYS A 174 5.40 0.23 -15.37
CA LYS A 174 4.91 0.67 -16.66
C LYS A 174 6.07 0.71 -17.66
N ARG A 175 5.85 0.19 -18.83
CA ARG A 175 6.88 0.15 -19.87
C ARG A 175 6.84 1.42 -20.72
N LYS A 176 7.98 2.10 -20.79
CA LYS A 176 8.18 3.25 -21.66
C LYS A 176 8.69 2.78 -23.02
N LEU A 177 8.02 3.20 -24.08
CA LEU A 177 8.45 2.94 -25.44
C LEU A 177 9.29 4.12 -25.97
N THR A 178 10.26 3.81 -26.81
CA THR A 178 10.93 4.83 -27.63
C THR A 178 9.96 5.32 -28.73
N ASN A 179 10.20 6.50 -29.29
CA ASN A 179 9.36 7.01 -30.36
C ASN A 179 9.36 6.07 -31.59
N SER A 180 10.51 5.45 -31.88
CA SER A 180 10.64 4.47 -32.95
C SER A 180 9.87 3.18 -32.67
N GLN A 181 9.92 2.68 -31.43
CA GLN A 181 9.11 1.53 -31.02
C GLN A 181 7.61 1.84 -31.08
N CYS A 182 7.22 3.01 -30.61
CA CYS A 182 5.81 3.41 -30.62
C CYS A 182 5.27 3.53 -32.06
N ALA A 183 6.06 4.11 -32.97
CA ALA A 183 5.69 4.21 -34.37
C ALA A 183 5.62 2.83 -35.09
N LEU A 184 6.50 1.91 -34.70
CA LEU A 184 6.55 0.56 -35.28
C LEU A 184 5.42 -0.33 -34.73
N TRP A 185 5.16 -0.26 -33.42
CA TRP A 185 4.21 -1.15 -32.76
C TRP A 185 2.76 -0.66 -32.87
N TYR A 186 2.58 0.65 -33.04
CA TYR A 186 1.29 1.30 -33.23
C TYR A 186 1.30 2.19 -34.49
N PRO A 187 1.44 1.58 -35.68
CA PRO A 187 1.58 2.33 -36.93
C PRO A 187 0.32 3.20 -37.17
N GLY A 188 0.55 4.49 -37.46
CA GLY A 188 -0.53 5.45 -37.72
C GLY A 188 -1.33 5.90 -36.50
N ASN A 189 -0.94 5.48 -35.30
CA ASN A 189 -1.60 5.87 -34.06
C ASN A 189 -0.91 7.11 -33.45
N ASN A 190 -1.33 8.31 -33.88
CA ASN A 190 -0.76 9.57 -33.39
C ASN A 190 -1.09 9.80 -31.89
N GLU A 191 -2.24 9.31 -31.42
CA GLU A 191 -2.63 9.42 -30.02
C GLU A 191 -1.64 8.71 -29.10
N ALA A 192 -1.20 7.50 -29.46
CA ALA A 192 -0.19 6.76 -28.70
C ALA A 192 1.16 7.50 -28.67
N LEU A 193 1.54 8.14 -29.79
CA LEU A 193 2.78 8.93 -29.88
C LEU A 193 2.72 10.19 -29.04
N GLU A 194 1.63 10.94 -29.09
CA GLU A 194 1.43 12.15 -28.28
C GLU A 194 1.38 11.83 -26.79
N TYR A 195 0.65 10.77 -26.43
CA TYR A 195 0.60 10.32 -25.05
C TYR A 195 1.99 9.91 -24.53
N ASN A 196 2.74 9.11 -25.29
CA ASN A 196 4.10 8.72 -24.92
C ASN A 196 5.03 9.94 -24.77
N ARG A 197 4.84 10.99 -25.57
CA ARG A 197 5.57 12.26 -25.43
C ARG A 197 5.21 12.99 -24.14
N SER A 198 3.92 13.14 -23.84
CA SER A 198 3.45 13.82 -22.62
C SER A 198 3.95 13.14 -21.35
N LEU A 199 4.07 11.83 -21.35
CA LEU A 199 4.62 11.06 -20.23
C LEU A 199 6.13 11.30 -20.04
N ASN A 200 6.87 11.51 -21.15
CA ASN A 200 8.28 11.85 -21.07
C ASN A 200 8.49 13.24 -20.45
N GLU A 201 7.66 14.21 -20.81
CA GLU A 201 7.70 15.58 -20.26
C GLU A 201 7.37 15.60 -18.78
N LYS A 202 6.27 14.96 -18.35
CA LYS A 202 5.89 14.81 -16.93
C LYS A 202 6.93 14.08 -16.09
N ALA A 203 7.69 13.15 -16.65
CA ALA A 203 8.74 12.45 -15.95
C ALA A 203 9.95 13.38 -15.68
N VAL A 204 10.24 14.30 -16.60
CA VAL A 204 11.30 15.31 -16.43
C VAL A 204 10.88 16.32 -15.34
N GLU A 205 9.66 16.84 -15.38
CA GLU A 205 9.13 17.77 -14.37
C GLU A 205 9.14 17.16 -12.96
N LYS A 206 8.67 15.91 -12.82
CA LYS A 206 8.71 15.21 -11.52
C LYS A 206 10.13 14.92 -11.04
N GLY A 207 11.07 14.71 -11.93
CA GLY A 207 12.50 14.56 -11.58
C GLY A 207 13.09 15.84 -11.00
N VAL A 208 12.68 17.01 -11.50
CA VAL A 208 13.10 18.33 -10.98
C VAL A 208 12.44 18.62 -9.64
N VAL A 209 11.16 18.31 -9.48
CA VAL A 209 10.41 18.51 -8.22
C VAL A 209 10.96 17.59 -7.13
N ALA A 210 11.27 16.34 -7.44
CA ALA A 210 11.84 15.41 -6.45
C ALA A 210 13.21 15.84 -5.92
N THR A 211 14.04 16.49 -6.75
CA THR A 211 15.32 17.06 -6.30
C THR A 211 15.14 18.30 -5.41
N THR A 212 14.15 19.12 -5.69
CA THR A 212 13.82 20.30 -4.85
C THR A 212 13.22 19.89 -3.50
N ASP A 213 12.36 18.86 -3.46
CA ASP A 213 11.80 18.34 -2.22
C ASP A 213 12.86 17.64 -1.35
N LEU A 214 13.85 16.97 -1.97
CA LEU A 214 15.00 16.40 -1.26
C LEU A 214 15.88 17.51 -0.65
N LEU A 215 16.11 18.61 -1.37
CA LEU A 215 16.87 19.76 -0.85
C LEU A 215 16.12 20.44 0.30
N ASN A 216 14.80 20.62 0.17
CA ASN A 216 13.95 21.20 1.21
C ASN A 216 13.84 20.29 2.44
N SER A 217 13.80 18.97 2.26
CA SER A 217 13.81 18.03 3.38
C SER A 217 15.16 17.98 4.11
N LEU A 218 16.28 18.14 3.41
CA LEU A 218 17.61 18.22 4.01
C LEU A 218 17.81 19.53 4.80
N THR A 219 17.27 20.65 4.31
CA THR A 219 17.30 21.94 5.04
C THR A 219 16.36 21.93 6.24
N ALA A 220 15.20 21.26 6.17
CA ALA A 220 14.30 21.08 7.31
C ALA A 220 14.91 20.15 8.38
N TYR A 221 15.72 19.16 7.98
CA TYR A 221 16.40 18.25 8.92
C TYR A 221 17.49 18.92 9.72
N SER A 222 18.16 19.95 9.17
CA SER A 222 19.18 20.73 9.88
C SER A 222 18.59 21.74 10.86
N ALA A 223 17.31 22.13 10.71
CA ALA A 223 16.65 23.11 11.57
C ALA A 223 15.94 22.50 12.80
N SER A 224 15.77 21.18 12.88
CA SER A 224 14.95 20.51 13.91
C SER A 224 15.75 19.91 15.08
N TYR A 225 17.03 20.29 15.26
CA TYR A 225 17.84 19.86 16.42
C TYR A 225 17.64 20.70 17.68
N SER A 226 16.53 21.39 17.84
CA SER A 226 16.20 21.99 19.11
C SER A 226 14.69 21.90 19.36
N THR A 227 14.28 20.94 20.14
CA THR A 227 13.39 21.13 21.29
C THR A 227 12.79 19.76 21.73
N ALA A 228 12.77 19.58 23.02
CA ALA A 228 12.28 18.40 23.75
C ALA A 228 10.76 18.13 23.66
N SER A 229 10.07 18.71 22.67
CA SER A 229 8.63 18.51 22.45
C SER A 229 8.28 17.38 21.48
N THR A 230 9.29 16.69 20.93
CA THR A 230 9.10 15.64 19.92
C THR A 230 8.80 14.25 20.48
N LEU A 231 9.04 14.01 21.77
CA LEU A 231 8.76 12.70 22.38
C LEU A 231 7.26 12.44 22.57
N ALA A 232 6.46 13.45 22.88
CA ALA A 232 5.02 13.32 23.02
C ALA A 232 4.29 13.07 21.69
N ASN A 233 4.87 13.51 20.56
CA ASN A 233 4.30 13.25 19.22
C ASN A 233 4.70 11.90 18.63
N LEU A 234 5.72 11.23 19.17
CA LEU A 234 6.10 9.87 18.76
C LEU A 234 5.12 8.79 19.30
N GLU A 235 4.54 9.04 20.45
CA GLU A 235 3.56 8.10 21.05
C GLU A 235 2.21 8.09 20.32
N ALA A 236 1.87 9.15 19.58
CA ALA A 236 0.61 9.22 18.82
C ALA A 236 0.66 8.52 17.45
N LYS A 237 1.85 8.16 16.96
CA LYS A 237 2.01 7.43 15.68
C LYS A 237 2.33 5.97 15.94
N ALA A 238 1.30 5.19 16.29
CA ALA A 238 1.39 3.72 16.30
C ALA A 238 1.67 3.12 14.91
N ASN A 239 1.65 3.93 13.86
CA ASN A 239 1.81 3.51 12.48
C ASN A 239 3.25 3.80 11.99
N ILE A 240 3.85 2.80 11.34
CA ILE A 240 5.15 2.94 10.68
C ILE A 240 4.91 3.50 9.28
N SER A 241 5.42 4.72 9.00
CA SER A 241 5.37 5.29 7.66
C SER A 241 6.67 4.95 6.92
N ARG A 242 6.55 4.29 5.77
CA ARG A 242 7.67 3.97 4.89
C ARG A 242 7.53 4.74 3.58
N GLY A 243 8.51 5.57 3.29
CA GLY A 243 8.68 6.13 1.96
C GLY A 243 9.31 5.09 1.00
N THR A 244 9.02 5.21 -0.28
CA THR A 244 9.69 4.44 -1.32
C THR A 244 11.08 5.01 -1.55
N SER A 245 12.10 4.44 -0.89
CA SER A 245 13.49 4.89 -1.02
C SER A 245 14.22 4.33 -2.26
N TYR A 246 13.57 3.51 -3.06
CA TYR A 246 14.15 2.96 -4.28
C TYR A 246 13.82 3.83 -5.49
N THR A 247 14.73 3.85 -6.45
CA THR A 247 14.48 4.53 -7.73
C THR A 247 13.34 3.85 -8.47
N LYS A 248 12.25 4.60 -8.71
CA LYS A 248 11.12 4.07 -9.49
C LYS A 248 11.59 3.70 -10.89
N PRO A 249 11.22 2.51 -11.40
CA PRO A 249 11.55 2.12 -12.76
C PRO A 249 11.08 3.19 -13.75
N ARG A 250 11.89 3.48 -14.76
CA ARG A 250 11.52 4.42 -15.84
C ARG A 250 10.53 3.78 -16.80
N THR A 251 9.39 3.38 -16.30
CA THR A 251 8.33 2.75 -17.06
C THR A 251 7.09 3.57 -16.89
N ILE A 252 6.38 3.80 -17.97
CA ILE A 252 5.22 4.68 -18.00
C ILE A 252 4.13 3.95 -18.76
N THR A 253 2.90 4.01 -18.25
CA THR A 253 1.71 3.46 -18.88
C THR A 253 1.16 4.43 -19.91
N LEU A 254 0.62 3.90 -20.98
CA LEU A 254 -0.35 4.59 -21.81
C LEU A 254 -1.73 4.44 -21.14
N ASP A 255 -2.48 5.52 -20.98
CA ASP A 255 -3.81 5.49 -20.38
C ASP A 255 -4.84 4.78 -21.29
N ASN A 256 -5.93 4.37 -20.71
CA ASN A 256 -7.01 3.66 -21.38
C ASN A 256 -6.57 2.29 -21.93
N LYS A 257 -6.81 2.05 -23.21
CA LYS A 257 -6.51 0.79 -23.92
C LYS A 257 -5.00 0.47 -24.02
N TYR A 258 -4.15 1.45 -23.78
CA TYR A 258 -2.69 1.27 -23.81
C TYR A 258 -2.09 1.12 -22.41
N ASP A 259 -2.95 1.12 -21.38
CA ASP A 259 -2.51 0.97 -20.01
C ASP A 259 -2.08 -0.48 -19.74
N GLY A 260 -0.93 -0.66 -19.12
CA GLY A 260 -0.43 -1.99 -18.72
C GLY A 260 0.57 -2.63 -19.67
N VAL A 261 0.37 -3.89 -19.97
CA VAL A 261 1.23 -4.67 -20.88
C VAL A 261 1.00 -4.25 -22.32
N VAL A 262 2.09 -4.15 -23.07
CA VAL A 262 2.01 -3.84 -24.51
C VAL A 262 1.27 -4.96 -25.24
N SER A 263 0.13 -4.63 -25.81
CA SER A 263 -0.72 -5.52 -26.57
C SER A 263 -0.62 -5.21 -28.05
N ILE A 264 -0.36 -6.21 -28.87
CA ILE A 264 -0.21 -6.09 -30.31
C ILE A 264 -1.22 -6.99 -30.99
N ASP A 265 -2.06 -6.39 -31.84
CA ASP A 265 -3.01 -7.11 -32.69
C ASP A 265 -2.35 -7.47 -34.03
N VAL A 266 -2.12 -8.74 -34.24
CA VAL A 266 -1.60 -9.28 -35.50
C VAL A 266 -2.78 -9.66 -36.37
N TRP A 267 -2.96 -8.96 -37.47
CA TRP A 267 -4.11 -9.17 -38.36
C TRP A 267 -3.94 -10.39 -39.28
N THR A 268 -5.02 -10.84 -39.85
CA THR A 268 -5.00 -11.93 -40.85
C THR A 268 -4.07 -11.59 -42.02
N GLY A 269 -3.18 -12.50 -42.34
CA GLY A 269 -2.20 -12.33 -43.41
C GLY A 269 -0.92 -11.60 -42.99
N TYR A 270 -0.82 -11.21 -41.71
CA TYR A 270 0.38 -10.60 -41.15
C TYR A 270 1.06 -11.52 -40.12
N ALA A 271 2.33 -11.31 -39.94
CA ALA A 271 3.12 -11.95 -38.92
C ALA A 271 4.07 -10.93 -38.29
N VAL A 272 4.38 -11.14 -37.01
CA VAL A 272 5.34 -10.31 -36.27
C VAL A 272 6.45 -11.19 -35.72
N ASP A 273 7.68 -10.67 -35.74
CA ASP A 273 8.84 -11.30 -35.11
C ASP A 273 9.04 -10.72 -33.72
N VAL A 274 8.84 -11.55 -32.73
CA VAL A 274 9.02 -11.22 -31.30
C VAL A 274 10.41 -11.68 -30.91
N VAL A 275 11.23 -10.76 -30.43
CA VAL A 275 12.59 -11.03 -29.99
C VAL A 275 12.73 -10.74 -28.51
N SER A 276 13.15 -11.73 -27.74
CA SER A 276 13.48 -11.58 -26.32
C SER A 276 14.89 -11.03 -26.13
N LYS A 277 15.15 -10.40 -25.01
CA LYS A 277 16.47 -9.84 -24.66
C LYS A 277 17.59 -10.92 -24.70
N ASN A 278 17.24 -12.17 -24.47
CA ASN A 278 18.15 -13.32 -24.54
C ASN A 278 18.49 -13.74 -25.98
N GLY A 279 17.88 -13.09 -26.98
CA GLY A 279 18.09 -13.41 -28.40
C GLY A 279 17.10 -14.45 -28.94
N ASP A 280 16.21 -15.00 -28.13
CA ASP A 280 15.19 -15.93 -28.60
C ASP A 280 14.20 -15.22 -29.53
N ARG A 281 13.88 -15.86 -30.64
CA ARG A 281 12.99 -15.33 -31.67
C ARG A 281 11.77 -16.19 -31.84
N LYS A 282 10.62 -15.54 -31.97
CA LYS A 282 9.34 -16.22 -32.21
C LYS A 282 8.51 -15.44 -33.20
N VAL A 283 8.20 -16.09 -34.33
CA VAL A 283 7.26 -15.53 -35.32
C VAL A 283 5.85 -15.89 -34.92
N VAL A 284 4.99 -14.88 -34.80
CA VAL A 284 3.56 -15.03 -34.50
C VAL A 284 2.75 -14.58 -35.69
N CYS A 285 1.97 -15.51 -36.27
CA CYS A 285 1.07 -15.25 -37.38
C CYS A 285 -0.32 -14.88 -36.88
N GLY A 286 -0.98 -13.94 -37.54
CA GLY A 286 -2.34 -13.53 -37.27
C GLY A 286 -3.40 -14.47 -37.89
N PRO A 287 -4.68 -14.31 -37.50
CA PRO A 287 -5.14 -13.27 -36.57
C PRO A 287 -4.91 -13.66 -35.11
N LYS A 288 -4.26 -12.80 -34.32
CA LYS A 288 -4.02 -13.06 -32.91
C LYS A 288 -3.60 -11.76 -32.19
N THR A 289 -4.09 -11.54 -30.99
CA THR A 289 -3.57 -10.54 -30.06
C THR A 289 -2.48 -11.16 -29.20
N ILE A 290 -1.34 -10.52 -29.09
CA ILE A 290 -0.22 -10.95 -28.25
C ILE A 290 0.08 -9.90 -27.20
N LEU A 291 0.38 -10.38 -26.00
CA LEU A 291 0.89 -9.56 -24.90
C LEU A 291 2.40 -9.76 -24.85
N LEU A 292 3.17 -8.67 -25.01
CA LEU A 292 4.63 -8.72 -24.97
C LEU A 292 5.12 -8.74 -23.52
N ASP A 293 6.01 -9.68 -23.20
CA ASP A 293 6.72 -9.65 -21.93
C ASP A 293 7.66 -8.43 -21.89
N TYR A 294 8.07 -8.03 -20.70
CA TYR A 294 8.79 -6.77 -20.51
C TYR A 294 10.11 -6.68 -21.26
N ASP A 295 10.76 -7.80 -21.43
CA ASP A 295 12.05 -7.95 -22.15
C ASP A 295 11.91 -8.21 -23.66
N GLN A 296 10.67 -8.42 -24.14
CA GLN A 296 10.40 -8.71 -25.55
C GLN A 296 10.25 -7.43 -26.37
N THR A 297 10.72 -7.47 -27.61
CA THR A 297 10.60 -6.41 -28.61
C THR A 297 10.10 -6.98 -29.93
N LEU A 298 9.55 -6.12 -30.78
CA LEU A 298 9.23 -6.48 -32.16
C LEU A 298 10.36 -6.01 -33.08
N GLU A 299 10.78 -6.88 -33.98
CA GLU A 299 11.73 -6.54 -35.04
C GLU A 299 11.07 -6.60 -36.43
N VAL A 300 11.54 -5.73 -37.32
CA VAL A 300 11.11 -5.73 -38.72
C VAL A 300 11.92 -6.77 -39.45
N LEU A 301 11.25 -7.78 -40.01
CA LEU A 301 11.88 -8.74 -40.89
C LEU A 301 12.00 -8.14 -42.30
N GLN A 302 13.22 -8.06 -42.82
CA GLN A 302 13.44 -7.78 -44.23
C GLN A 302 13.28 -9.08 -45.02
N MET A 303 12.11 -9.24 -45.60
CA MET A 303 11.85 -10.38 -46.48
C MET A 303 12.61 -10.25 -47.79
N SER A 304 13.16 -11.34 -48.26
CA SER A 304 13.80 -11.35 -49.61
C SER A 304 12.73 -11.04 -50.67
N THR A 305 13.11 -10.27 -51.68
CA THR A 305 12.19 -9.91 -52.79
C THR A 305 11.93 -11.07 -53.76
N GLY A 306 12.18 -12.31 -53.36
CA GLY A 306 11.91 -13.53 -54.15
C GLY A 306 12.91 -13.79 -55.28
N LYS A 307 13.97 -13.01 -55.43
CA LYS A 307 15.08 -13.32 -56.33
C LYS A 307 16.08 -14.19 -55.59
N PRO A 308 16.28 -15.46 -55.98
CA PRO A 308 17.34 -16.26 -55.43
C PRO A 308 18.70 -15.57 -55.69
N LYS A 309 19.57 -15.57 -54.70
CA LYS A 309 20.94 -15.14 -54.83
C LYS A 309 21.71 -16.12 -55.68
#